data_04b16096301d2b87763f39009310fc0d
#
_entry.id   04b16096301d2b87763f39009310fc0d
#
_cell.length_a   1.000
_cell.length_b   1.000
_cell.length_c   1.000
_cell.angle_alpha   90.00
_cell.angle_beta   90.00
_cell.angle_gamma   90.00
#
_symmetry.space_group_name_H-M   'P 1'
#
loop_
_entity.id
_entity.type
_entity.pdbx_description
1 polymer ?
#
loop_
_entity_poly.entity_id
_entity_poly.type
_entity_poly.pdbx_seq_one_letter_code
_entity_poly.pdbx_strand_id
1 'polypeptide(L)'
;GGGVSEAAFPSSELGAKRYAGKVRDVYSLPDGRAVLIATGRQSAFDRALATIPFKGQVLNMTSLWWFEQTKHIVPNHLIASPHPSVAVCKRCEVFPIEFVVRGYMTGSTSTAIWTHYKNGAREYCGIALPDGMVKNQKLERNMLTPSTKDAVHDVPISAKEIVDSGRMSSEDFAKCEKAAMEIFAFGQVRA
;
A
#
# COMPACT_ATOMS: atom_id res chain seq x y z
N GLY A 1 23.77 23.45 -10.95
CA GLY A 1 22.40 23.23 -10.63
C GLY A 1 21.60 22.93 -11.89
N GLY A 2 21.61 21.67 -12.38
CA GLY A 2 20.79 21.27 -13.51
C GLY A 2 19.54 20.58 -12.95
N GLY A 3 18.44 21.34 -12.78
CA GLY A 3 17.13 20.76 -12.59
C GLY A 3 16.77 20.00 -13.86
N VAL A 4 16.60 18.70 -13.76
CA VAL A 4 15.99 17.91 -14.84
C VAL A 4 14.57 18.43 -14.96
N SER A 5 14.32 19.19 -16.04
CA SER A 5 12.98 19.58 -16.45
C SER A 5 12.11 18.32 -16.45
N GLU A 6 10.96 18.36 -15.78
CA GLU A 6 9.88 17.38 -15.92
C GLU A 6 9.31 17.50 -17.35
N ALA A 7 10.11 17.14 -18.35
CA ALA A 7 9.58 16.87 -19.67
C ALA A 7 8.69 15.64 -19.52
N ALA A 8 7.38 15.86 -19.47
CA ALA A 8 6.41 14.79 -19.55
C ALA A 8 6.78 13.94 -20.77
N PHE A 9 7.01 12.64 -20.57
CA PHE A 9 7.13 11.69 -21.68
C PHE A 9 5.95 11.96 -22.63
N PRO A 10 6.18 12.10 -23.94
CA PRO A 10 5.11 12.33 -24.89
C PRO A 10 4.19 11.10 -24.88
N SER A 11 3.20 11.13 -23.99
CA SER A 11 2.25 10.04 -23.81
C SER A 11 1.41 9.77 -25.06
N SER A 12 1.30 10.76 -25.94
CA SER A 12 0.56 10.67 -27.20
C SER A 12 1.21 9.75 -28.23
N GLU A 13 2.53 9.68 -28.31
CA GLU A 13 3.23 8.86 -29.30
C GLU A 13 3.19 7.35 -28.95
N LEU A 14 3.04 7.01 -27.67
CA LEU A 14 2.95 5.63 -27.19
C LEU A 14 1.51 5.14 -26.97
N GLY A 15 0.51 5.97 -27.23
CA GLY A 15 -0.89 5.65 -26.89
C GLY A 15 -1.10 5.44 -25.38
N ALA A 16 -0.20 5.95 -24.54
CA ALA A 16 -0.20 5.74 -23.10
C ALA A 16 -1.14 6.70 -22.40
N LYS A 17 -1.97 6.19 -21.48
CA LYS A 17 -2.81 7.01 -20.61
C LYS A 17 -2.05 7.34 -19.32
N ARG A 18 -1.75 8.63 -19.09
CA ARG A 18 -1.09 9.12 -17.87
C ARG A 18 -2.10 9.40 -16.77
N TYR A 19 -1.77 8.96 -15.57
CA TYR A 19 -2.36 9.38 -14.30
C TYR A 19 -1.26 10.01 -13.43
N ALA A 20 -1.39 11.28 -13.10
CA ALA A 20 -0.48 11.99 -12.19
C ALA A 20 -1.01 11.90 -10.77
N GLY A 21 -0.41 11.02 -9.94
CA GLY A 21 -0.71 10.90 -8.52
C GLY A 21 0.02 11.95 -7.67
N LYS A 22 -0.23 11.94 -6.36
CA LYS A 22 0.40 12.89 -5.39
C LYS A 22 1.94 12.81 -5.42
N VAL A 23 2.51 11.62 -5.53
CA VAL A 23 3.96 11.36 -5.43
C VAL A 23 4.50 10.46 -6.54
N ARG A 24 3.63 9.86 -7.38
CA ARG A 24 3.97 8.99 -8.50
C ARG A 24 3.17 9.35 -9.73
N ASP A 25 3.79 9.15 -10.89
CA ASP A 25 3.08 9.15 -12.15
C ASP A 25 2.94 7.72 -12.66
N VAL A 26 1.78 7.39 -13.21
CA VAL A 26 1.45 6.06 -13.74
C VAL A 26 1.06 6.21 -15.20
N TYR A 27 1.71 5.45 -16.06
CA TYR A 27 1.38 5.37 -17.49
C TYR A 27 0.82 3.97 -17.78
N SER A 28 -0.43 3.89 -18.20
CA SER A 28 -1.04 2.64 -18.65
C SER A 28 -0.77 2.49 -20.15
N LEU A 29 -0.12 1.40 -20.54
CA LEU A 29 0.21 1.10 -21.93
C LEU A 29 -0.89 0.24 -22.56
N PRO A 30 -1.09 0.33 -23.91
CA PRO A 30 -2.10 -0.47 -24.61
C PRO A 30 -1.87 -1.98 -24.54
N ASP A 31 -0.61 -2.42 -24.35
CA ASP A 31 -0.20 -3.82 -24.30
C ASP A 31 -0.40 -4.48 -22.91
N GLY A 32 -1.09 -3.82 -22.00
CA GLY A 32 -1.37 -4.36 -20.66
C GLY A 32 -0.24 -4.16 -19.65
N ARG A 33 0.78 -3.35 -19.98
CA ARG A 33 1.81 -2.93 -19.02
C ARG A 33 1.44 -1.59 -18.38
N ALA A 34 2.08 -1.32 -17.24
CA ALA A 34 2.08 -0.02 -16.58
C ALA A 34 3.51 0.42 -16.30
N VAL A 35 3.79 1.71 -16.49
CA VAL A 35 5.06 2.34 -16.11
C VAL A 35 4.80 3.22 -14.90
N LEU A 36 5.46 2.92 -13.79
CA LEU A 36 5.37 3.65 -12.54
C LEU A 36 6.62 4.51 -12.38
N ILE A 37 6.44 5.83 -12.27
CA ILE A 37 7.54 6.77 -12.06
C ILE A 37 7.43 7.35 -10.65
N ALA A 38 8.34 6.95 -9.77
CA ALA A 38 8.46 7.52 -8.44
C ALA A 38 9.15 8.88 -8.55
N THR A 39 8.50 9.93 -8.08
CA THR A 39 8.99 11.31 -8.17
C THR A 39 9.61 11.79 -6.86
N GLY A 40 10.31 12.91 -6.91
CA GLY A 40 10.78 13.61 -5.71
C GLY A 40 9.68 14.33 -4.91
N ARG A 41 8.44 14.39 -5.42
CA ARG A 41 7.34 15.11 -4.75
C ARG A 41 7.11 14.55 -3.36
N GLN A 42 7.04 15.45 -2.37
CA GLN A 42 6.66 15.16 -0.99
C GLN A 42 5.26 15.67 -0.74
N SER A 43 4.38 14.78 -0.32
CA SER A 43 3.01 15.12 0.06
C SER A 43 2.78 14.84 1.55
N ALA A 44 2.15 15.77 2.25
CA ALA A 44 1.61 15.58 3.59
C ALA A 44 0.31 16.39 3.73
N PHE A 45 -0.64 15.91 4.53
CA PHE A 45 -1.95 16.53 4.71
C PHE A 45 -2.66 16.86 3.39
N ASP A 46 -2.58 15.95 2.43
CA ASP A 46 -3.12 16.05 1.07
C ASP A 46 -2.57 17.22 0.22
N ARG A 47 -1.45 17.81 0.61
CA ARG A 47 -0.77 18.88 -0.10
C ARG A 47 0.61 18.44 -0.57
N ALA A 48 0.99 18.84 -1.78
CA ALA A 48 2.38 18.75 -2.23
C ALA A 48 3.18 19.86 -1.53
N LEU A 49 4.15 19.47 -0.69
CA LEU A 49 4.92 20.41 0.14
C LEU A 49 6.23 20.82 -0.51
N ALA A 50 6.92 19.89 -1.15
CA ALA A 50 8.26 20.11 -1.70
C ALA A 50 8.62 19.02 -2.73
N THR A 51 9.75 19.23 -3.40
CA THR A 51 10.44 18.19 -4.17
C THR A 51 11.77 17.89 -3.50
N ILE A 52 11.98 16.63 -3.13
CA ILE A 52 13.20 16.16 -2.46
C ILE A 52 14.07 15.43 -3.48
N PRO A 53 15.31 15.89 -3.74
CA PRO A 53 16.23 15.21 -4.65
C PRO A 53 16.41 13.72 -4.27
N PHE A 54 16.47 12.86 -5.29
CA PHE A 54 16.67 11.42 -5.17
C PHE A 54 15.61 10.63 -4.40
N LYS A 55 14.60 11.27 -3.78
CA LYS A 55 13.53 10.57 -3.03
C LYS A 55 12.86 9.47 -3.86
N GLY A 56 12.50 9.77 -5.12
CA GLY A 56 11.88 8.78 -6.00
C GLY A 56 12.78 7.59 -6.27
N GLN A 57 14.08 7.82 -6.45
CA GLN A 57 15.06 6.73 -6.65
C GLN A 57 15.17 5.84 -5.41
N VAL A 58 15.34 6.42 -4.24
CA VAL A 58 15.44 5.68 -2.97
C VAL A 58 14.19 4.80 -2.77
N LEU A 59 13.00 5.39 -2.91
CA LEU A 59 11.74 4.67 -2.71
C LEU A 59 11.55 3.53 -3.73
N ASN A 60 11.85 3.77 -5.01
CA ASN A 60 11.72 2.75 -6.03
C ASN A 60 12.74 1.61 -5.84
N MET A 61 14.01 1.94 -5.60
CA MET A 61 15.05 0.93 -5.35
C MET A 61 14.76 0.09 -4.10
N THR A 62 14.28 0.71 -3.02
CA THR A 62 13.83 -0.03 -1.83
C THR A 62 12.68 -0.97 -2.15
N SER A 63 11.70 -0.51 -2.95
CA SER A 63 10.59 -1.36 -3.39
C SER A 63 11.06 -2.54 -4.23
N LEU A 64 11.97 -2.31 -5.18
CA LEU A 64 12.55 -3.37 -6.01
C LEU A 64 13.28 -4.43 -5.18
N TRP A 65 14.05 -3.99 -4.18
CA TRP A 65 14.73 -4.89 -3.25
C TRP A 65 13.72 -5.76 -2.50
N TRP A 66 12.63 -5.18 -1.98
CA TRP A 66 11.58 -5.93 -1.30
C TRP A 66 10.87 -6.91 -2.23
N PHE A 67 10.58 -6.55 -3.48
CA PHE A 67 10.00 -7.46 -4.46
C PHE A 67 10.87 -8.69 -4.68
N GLU A 68 12.19 -8.50 -4.78
CA GLU A 68 13.13 -9.60 -4.90
C GLU A 68 13.14 -10.48 -3.64
N GLN A 69 13.15 -9.87 -2.45
CA GLN A 69 13.17 -10.60 -1.18
C GLN A 69 11.90 -11.40 -0.92
N THR A 70 10.74 -10.94 -1.40
CA THR A 70 9.43 -11.53 -1.09
C THR A 70 8.81 -12.35 -2.23
N LYS A 71 9.50 -12.48 -3.36
CA LYS A 71 8.98 -13.22 -4.54
C LYS A 71 8.67 -14.69 -4.27
N HIS A 72 9.26 -15.29 -3.25
CA HIS A 72 9.00 -16.66 -2.82
C HIS A 72 7.71 -16.79 -1.98
N ILE A 73 7.19 -15.68 -1.45
CA ILE A 73 5.94 -15.64 -0.68
C ILE A 73 4.76 -15.44 -1.62
N VAL A 74 4.86 -14.43 -2.51
CA VAL A 74 3.81 -14.10 -3.46
C VAL A 74 4.41 -13.54 -4.74
N PRO A 75 3.88 -13.89 -5.92
CA PRO A 75 4.28 -13.25 -7.18
C PRO A 75 4.00 -11.74 -7.13
N ASN A 76 4.88 -10.95 -7.73
CA ASN A 76 4.69 -9.51 -7.86
C ASN A 76 4.49 -9.09 -9.33
N HIS A 77 4.13 -7.83 -9.54
CA HIS A 77 3.82 -7.29 -10.86
C HIS A 77 5.03 -6.72 -11.63
N LEU A 78 6.22 -6.70 -11.02
CA LEU A 78 7.41 -6.12 -11.62
C LEU A 78 7.87 -6.93 -12.84
N ILE A 79 8.15 -6.23 -13.94
CA ILE A 79 8.76 -6.80 -15.16
C ILE A 79 10.22 -6.35 -15.28
N ALA A 80 10.47 -5.04 -15.14
CA ALA A 80 11.80 -4.46 -15.29
C ALA A 80 11.90 -3.10 -14.58
N SER A 81 13.12 -2.65 -14.32
CA SER A 81 13.40 -1.30 -13.82
C SER A 81 14.53 -0.69 -14.65
N PRO A 82 14.20 0.01 -15.73
CA PRO A 82 15.20 0.61 -16.63
C PRO A 82 15.89 1.86 -16.06
N HIS A 83 15.37 2.42 -14.97
CA HIS A 83 15.94 3.58 -14.29
C HIS A 83 15.64 3.48 -12.79
N PRO A 84 16.50 3.99 -11.88
CA PRO A 84 16.28 3.92 -10.43
C PRO A 84 14.92 4.44 -9.93
N SER A 85 14.29 5.35 -10.66
CA SER A 85 12.95 5.89 -10.32
C SER A 85 11.80 5.23 -11.08
N VAL A 86 12.07 4.25 -11.96
CA VAL A 86 11.07 3.71 -12.90
C VAL A 86 10.91 2.22 -12.72
N ALA A 87 9.67 1.78 -12.54
CA ALA A 87 9.29 0.38 -12.59
C ALA A 87 8.33 0.13 -13.76
N VAL A 88 8.65 -0.85 -14.60
CA VAL A 88 7.76 -1.39 -15.62
C VAL A 88 7.08 -2.61 -15.04
N CYS A 89 5.75 -2.62 -15.04
CA CYS A 89 4.96 -3.61 -14.33
C CYS A 89 3.85 -4.20 -15.22
N LYS A 90 3.37 -5.38 -14.88
CA LYS A 90 2.07 -5.87 -15.36
C LYS A 90 0.98 -4.96 -14.80
N ARG A 91 0.02 -4.59 -15.62
CA ARG A 91 -1.19 -3.91 -15.15
C ARG A 91 -2.06 -4.95 -14.45
N CYS A 92 -2.37 -4.69 -13.19
CA CYS A 92 -3.23 -5.54 -12.37
C CYS A 92 -4.55 -4.83 -12.10
N GLU A 93 -5.61 -5.61 -11.95
CA GLU A 93 -6.85 -5.16 -11.36
C GLU A 93 -6.67 -5.12 -9.83
N VAL A 94 -7.07 -4.00 -9.21
CA VAL A 94 -6.83 -3.76 -7.79
C VAL A 94 -8.13 -4.00 -7.03
N PHE A 95 -8.11 -4.85 -6.02
CA PHE A 95 -9.24 -4.99 -5.11
C PHE A 95 -9.50 -3.67 -4.35
N PRO A 96 -10.76 -3.31 -4.09
CA PRO A 96 -11.12 -2.07 -3.38
C PRO A 96 -10.94 -2.21 -1.85
N ILE A 97 -9.91 -2.93 -1.42
CA ILE A 97 -9.59 -3.22 -0.01
C ILE A 97 -8.10 -2.97 0.23
N GLU A 98 -7.78 -2.34 1.34
CA GLU A 98 -6.41 -2.24 1.85
C GLU A 98 -6.18 -3.29 2.94
N PHE A 99 -5.15 -4.10 2.78
CA PHE A 99 -4.74 -5.13 3.74
C PHE A 99 -3.71 -4.54 4.70
N VAL A 100 -4.16 -4.11 5.88
CA VAL A 100 -3.32 -3.48 6.90
C VAL A 100 -2.99 -4.48 7.99
N VAL A 101 -1.73 -4.91 8.09
CA VAL A 101 -1.26 -5.81 9.14
C VAL A 101 -0.65 -4.99 10.29
N ARG A 102 -1.01 -5.32 11.52
CA ARG A 102 -0.55 -4.62 12.72
C ARG A 102 0.14 -5.57 13.68
N GLY A 103 1.30 -5.14 14.19
CA GLY A 103 2.04 -5.83 15.26
C GLY A 103 1.92 -5.13 16.62
N TYR A 104 1.30 -3.93 16.67
CA TYR A 104 1.23 -3.09 17.87
C TYR A 104 -0.13 -2.41 17.99
N MET A 105 -0.57 -2.21 19.26
CA MET A 105 -1.74 -1.40 19.62
C MET A 105 -1.40 0.08 19.53
N THR A 106 -1.42 0.67 18.34
CA THR A 106 -0.91 2.04 18.13
C THR A 106 -1.77 2.83 17.14
N GLY A 107 -1.37 4.07 16.90
CA GLY A 107 -1.97 5.01 15.97
C GLY A 107 -2.66 6.18 16.68
N SER A 108 -2.84 7.29 15.93
CA SER A 108 -3.42 8.54 16.43
C SER A 108 -4.54 9.09 15.53
N THR A 109 -4.74 8.51 14.34
CA THR A 109 -5.83 8.90 13.44
C THR A 109 -7.19 8.42 13.97
N SER A 110 -8.27 8.98 13.44
CA SER A 110 -9.64 8.55 13.81
C SER A 110 -9.91 7.07 13.54
N THR A 111 -9.27 6.50 12.52
CA THR A 111 -9.40 5.10 12.13
C THR A 111 -8.35 4.17 12.75
N ALA A 112 -7.48 4.67 13.64
CA ALA A 112 -6.45 3.84 14.25
C ALA A 112 -7.03 2.90 15.34
N ILE A 113 -6.52 1.68 15.40
CA ILE A 113 -6.95 0.67 16.36
C ILE A 113 -6.85 1.17 17.82
N TRP A 114 -5.78 1.89 18.18
CA TRP A 114 -5.65 2.48 19.52
C TRP A 114 -6.71 3.53 19.80
N THR A 115 -7.08 4.36 18.83
CA THR A 115 -8.11 5.38 18.99
C THR A 115 -9.47 4.75 19.28
N HIS A 116 -9.84 3.70 18.56
CA HIS A 116 -11.06 2.93 18.82
C HIS A 116 -11.03 2.26 20.19
N TYR A 117 -9.93 1.58 20.53
CA TYR A 117 -9.78 0.89 21.82
C TYR A 117 -9.87 1.84 23.01
N LYS A 118 -9.14 2.95 22.98
CA LYS A 118 -9.16 3.99 24.04
C LYS A 118 -10.56 4.59 24.23
N ASN A 119 -11.37 4.63 23.17
CA ASN A 119 -12.74 5.12 23.19
C ASN A 119 -13.76 4.04 23.59
N GLY A 120 -13.31 2.89 24.07
CA GLY A 120 -14.16 1.83 24.62
C GLY A 120 -14.44 0.66 23.68
N ALA A 121 -13.98 0.67 22.42
CA ALA A 121 -14.15 -0.48 21.55
C ALA A 121 -13.38 -1.70 22.08
N ARG A 122 -14.03 -2.88 22.02
CA ARG A 122 -13.46 -4.18 22.38
C ARG A 122 -13.49 -5.15 21.20
N GLU A 123 -13.78 -4.62 20.05
CA GLU A 123 -13.68 -5.30 18.77
C GLU A 123 -13.17 -4.32 17.70
N TYR A 124 -12.36 -4.82 16.76
CA TYR A 124 -11.87 -4.03 15.63
C TYR A 124 -11.72 -4.93 14.41
N CYS A 125 -12.37 -4.59 13.30
CA CYS A 125 -12.43 -5.40 12.08
C CYS A 125 -12.89 -6.85 12.33
N GLY A 126 -13.84 -7.06 13.24
CA GLY A 126 -14.34 -8.39 13.61
C GLY A 126 -13.41 -9.18 14.55
N ILE A 127 -12.34 -8.57 15.08
CA ILE A 127 -11.39 -9.20 15.99
C ILE A 127 -11.61 -8.68 17.40
N ALA A 128 -11.88 -9.59 18.35
CA ALA A 128 -12.02 -9.25 19.76
C ALA A 128 -10.69 -8.74 20.35
N LEU A 129 -10.78 -7.68 21.14
CA LEU A 129 -9.64 -7.04 21.82
C LEU A 129 -9.76 -7.25 23.31
N PRO A 130 -8.76 -7.84 24.00
CA PRO A 130 -8.80 -8.05 25.44
C PRO A 130 -8.77 -6.72 26.21
N ASP A 131 -9.26 -6.75 27.46
CA ASP A 131 -9.14 -5.61 28.35
C ASP A 131 -7.70 -5.38 28.81
N GLY A 132 -7.42 -4.15 29.28
CA GLY A 132 -6.13 -3.80 29.87
C GLY A 132 -5.00 -3.50 28.90
N MET A 133 -5.27 -3.43 27.60
CA MET A 133 -4.24 -3.08 26.62
C MET A 133 -3.83 -1.61 26.75
N VAL A 134 -2.55 -1.35 26.52
CA VAL A 134 -1.97 0.00 26.60
C VAL A 134 -1.42 0.46 25.24
N LYS A 135 -1.31 1.78 25.09
CA LYS A 135 -0.78 2.36 23.83
C LYS A 135 0.64 1.86 23.54
N ASN A 136 0.89 1.53 22.28
CA ASN A 136 2.15 1.00 21.77
C ASN A 136 2.53 -0.39 22.29
N GLN A 137 1.63 -1.06 22.97
CA GLN A 137 1.83 -2.46 23.37
C GLN A 137 2.00 -3.33 22.13
N LYS A 138 2.98 -4.24 22.16
CA LYS A 138 3.10 -5.31 21.17
C LYS A 138 1.89 -6.24 21.27
N LEU A 139 1.30 -6.58 20.15
CA LEU A 139 0.21 -7.55 20.09
C LEU A 139 0.79 -8.96 20.27
N GLU A 140 0.00 -9.84 20.89
CA GLU A 140 0.38 -11.25 21.08
C GLU A 140 0.62 -11.94 19.73
N ARG A 141 -0.17 -11.57 18.74
CA ARG A 141 -0.03 -12.00 17.33
C ARG A 141 -0.30 -10.83 16.39
N ASN A 142 0.30 -10.86 15.22
CA ASN A 142 -0.03 -9.90 14.18
C ASN A 142 -1.52 -10.00 13.83
N MET A 143 -2.15 -8.86 13.60
CA MET A 143 -3.57 -8.76 13.26
C MET A 143 -3.73 -8.16 11.88
N LEU A 144 -4.53 -8.80 11.02
CA LEU A 144 -5.01 -8.19 9.79
C LEU A 144 -6.25 -7.33 10.10
N THR A 145 -6.18 -6.07 9.78
CA THR A 145 -7.23 -5.07 10.01
C THR A 145 -7.52 -4.33 8.71
N PRO A 146 -8.32 -4.93 7.81
CA PRO A 146 -8.57 -4.35 6.50
C PRO A 146 -9.33 -3.03 6.59
N SER A 147 -9.20 -2.21 5.55
CA SER A 147 -10.06 -1.03 5.34
C SER A 147 -10.57 -0.98 3.91
N THR A 148 -11.70 -0.34 3.73
CA THR A 148 -12.23 -0.03 2.39
C THR A 148 -11.34 1.01 1.72
N LYS A 149 -11.31 1.01 0.40
CA LYS A 149 -10.66 2.05 -0.41
C LYS A 149 -11.76 2.93 -1.04
N ASP A 150 -12.46 3.64 -0.17
CA ASP A 150 -13.57 4.50 -0.59
C ASP A 150 -13.08 5.91 -0.98
N ALA A 151 -13.86 6.62 -1.79
CA ALA A 151 -13.45 7.88 -2.40
C ALA A 151 -13.24 9.02 -1.37
N VAL A 152 -13.84 8.94 -0.18
CA VAL A 152 -13.82 10.01 0.83
C VAL A 152 -12.90 9.65 1.99
N HIS A 153 -13.07 8.48 2.61
CA HIS A 153 -12.23 8.00 3.73
C HIS A 153 -12.19 6.48 3.74
N ASP A 154 -11.02 5.93 4.06
CA ASP A 154 -10.86 4.51 4.32
C ASP A 154 -11.57 4.15 5.65
N VAL A 155 -12.43 3.12 5.63
CA VAL A 155 -13.21 2.69 6.79
C VAL A 155 -12.76 1.28 7.18
N PRO A 156 -12.44 1.04 8.48
CA PRO A 156 -12.17 -0.32 8.96
C PRO A 156 -13.35 -1.26 8.66
N ILE A 157 -13.04 -2.44 8.17
CA ILE A 157 -14.04 -3.43 7.74
C ILE A 157 -13.58 -4.83 8.12
N SER A 158 -14.49 -5.72 8.49
CA SER A 158 -14.17 -7.11 8.80
C SER A 158 -14.07 -7.97 7.55
N ALA A 159 -13.39 -9.14 7.66
CA ALA A 159 -13.32 -10.13 6.60
C ALA A 159 -14.73 -10.60 6.16
N LYS A 160 -15.64 -10.78 7.12
CA LYS A 160 -17.03 -11.17 6.84
C LYS A 160 -17.75 -10.13 6.00
N GLU A 161 -17.68 -8.85 6.38
CA GLU A 161 -18.32 -7.76 5.64
C GLU A 161 -17.75 -7.58 4.23
N ILE A 162 -16.44 -7.81 4.04
CA ILE A 162 -15.80 -7.74 2.71
C ILE A 162 -16.42 -8.79 1.77
N VAL A 163 -16.57 -10.01 2.24
CA VAL A 163 -17.13 -11.11 1.44
C VAL A 163 -18.64 -10.92 1.23
N ASP A 164 -19.38 -10.61 2.29
CA ASP A 164 -20.84 -10.41 2.23
C ASP A 164 -21.23 -9.25 1.30
N SER A 165 -20.42 -8.21 1.23
CA SER A 165 -20.65 -7.08 0.31
C SER A 165 -20.21 -7.35 -1.14
N GLY A 166 -19.64 -8.51 -1.43
CA GLY A 166 -19.17 -8.87 -2.77
C GLY A 166 -17.92 -8.09 -3.24
N ARG A 167 -17.22 -7.40 -2.34
CA ARG A 167 -15.97 -6.66 -2.67
C ARG A 167 -14.84 -7.58 -3.05
N MET A 168 -14.80 -8.78 -2.45
CA MET A 168 -13.88 -9.87 -2.79
C MET A 168 -14.57 -11.22 -2.58
N SER A 169 -14.12 -12.23 -3.33
CA SER A 169 -14.48 -13.61 -3.02
C SER A 169 -13.79 -14.05 -1.73
N SER A 170 -14.36 -15.04 -1.02
CA SER A 170 -13.72 -15.62 0.17
C SER A 170 -12.36 -16.25 -0.14
N GLU A 171 -12.21 -16.83 -1.33
CA GLU A 171 -10.95 -17.43 -1.80
C GLU A 171 -9.86 -16.37 -2.02
N ASP A 172 -10.18 -15.26 -2.72
CA ASP A 172 -9.23 -14.18 -2.96
C ASP A 172 -8.87 -13.46 -1.67
N PHE A 173 -9.84 -13.25 -0.77
CA PHE A 173 -9.56 -12.67 0.54
C PHE A 173 -8.56 -13.54 1.31
N ALA A 174 -8.79 -14.84 1.41
CA ALA A 174 -7.89 -15.75 2.12
C ALA A 174 -6.48 -15.79 1.52
N LYS A 175 -6.35 -15.75 0.18
CA LYS A 175 -5.04 -15.66 -0.49
C LYS A 175 -4.32 -14.35 -0.14
N CYS A 176 -5.02 -13.23 -0.19
CA CYS A 176 -4.45 -11.92 0.12
C CYS A 176 -4.08 -11.79 1.61
N GLU A 177 -4.94 -12.29 2.51
CA GLU A 177 -4.66 -12.34 3.96
C GLU A 177 -3.39 -13.13 4.24
N LYS A 178 -3.29 -14.36 3.72
CA LYS A 178 -2.10 -15.19 3.88
C LYS A 178 -0.85 -14.48 3.40
N ALA A 179 -0.86 -13.94 2.18
CA ALA A 179 0.28 -13.22 1.62
C ALA A 179 0.66 -11.98 2.45
N ALA A 180 -0.30 -11.18 2.88
CA ALA A 180 -0.06 -9.98 3.70
C ALA A 180 0.57 -10.33 5.05
N MET A 181 0.06 -11.36 5.72
CA MET A 181 0.58 -11.82 7.01
C MET A 181 1.99 -12.39 6.89
N GLU A 182 2.27 -13.18 5.86
CA GLU A 182 3.60 -13.76 5.61
C GLU A 182 4.63 -12.69 5.24
N ILE A 183 4.28 -11.72 4.38
CA ILE A 183 5.16 -10.59 4.03
C ILE A 183 5.47 -9.76 5.27
N PHE A 184 4.47 -9.47 6.11
CA PHE A 184 4.67 -8.68 7.33
C PHE A 184 5.58 -9.40 8.32
N ALA A 185 5.35 -10.70 8.57
CA ALA A 185 6.20 -11.52 9.44
C ALA A 185 7.64 -11.60 8.91
N PHE A 186 7.81 -11.76 7.60
CA PHE A 186 9.13 -11.75 6.95
C PHE A 186 9.85 -10.40 7.14
N GLY A 187 9.13 -9.28 7.05
CA GLY A 187 9.68 -7.96 7.32
C GLY A 187 10.11 -7.76 8.77
N GLN A 188 9.32 -8.25 9.73
CA GLN A 188 9.64 -8.14 11.17
C GLN A 188 10.95 -8.84 11.59
N VAL A 189 11.35 -9.88 10.89
CA VAL A 189 12.61 -10.60 11.18
C VAL A 189 13.83 -9.87 10.60
N ARG A 190 13.63 -8.97 9.62
CA ARG A 190 14.70 -8.25 8.91
C ARG A 190 14.86 -6.79 9.31
N ALA A 191 13.91 -6.25 10.06
CA ALA A 191 13.95 -4.90 10.61
C ALA A 191 14.60 -4.89 11.99
#